data_0df15b8251c36ba82fe9bf2d631e832f
#
_entry.id   0df15b8251c36ba82fe9bf2d631e832f
#
_cell.length_a   1.000
_cell.length_b   1.000
_cell.length_c   1.000
_cell.angle_alpha   90.00
_cell.angle_beta   90.00
_cell.angle_gamma   90.00
#
_symmetry.space_group_name_H-M   'P 1'
#
loop_
_entity.id
_entity.type
_entity.pdbx_description
1 polymer ?
#
loop_
_entity_poly.entity_id
_entity_poly.type
_entity_poly.pdbx_seq_one_letter_code
_entity_poly.pdbx_strand_id
1 'polypeptide(L)'
;MKSRNSKIIVLLLLIGLFLTGCGKKEESDTKKPSNDNQNQTDVKNLKTVDANSKSRPYAVMINNISVARPLQSGLQDAYLMYEIIVEGGITRYMALFMDQNTTRIGSIRSARHYFLDYALENDAIYVHHGQSPQAQNDFSALGVDRIVVDNSKTGWRDKSLNVASEHTLFTSIEKLNNGLGSKRTTRNNNLLLNYSVDEIDMASLDGAASATNISIPYSNSYVTSYTYDAENGYYLRSVNGKAHTDYVTKKQYHFKNIITYQVKNTTLNDGENKGRQNIENVGSGTGYYISGGYSVPIKWEKQSRKSQTKYYYMNGEELKVNDGNTFIQIEPVGQKLSIS
;
A
#
# COMPACT_ATOMS: atom_id res chain seq x y z
N MET A 1 -66.64 22.77 -11.78
CA MET A 1 -67.13 22.55 -13.18
C MET A 1 -66.32 21.42 -13.75
N LYS A 2 -66.96 20.25 -13.92
CA LYS A 2 -67.08 19.40 -15.12
C LYS A 2 -65.75 18.91 -15.70
N SER A 3 -65.42 17.61 -16.00
CA SER A 3 -66.20 16.35 -16.06
C SER A 3 -65.19 15.37 -16.69
N ARG A 4 -64.89 14.16 -16.10
CA ARG A 4 -65.43 12.82 -16.51
C ARG A 4 -65.08 12.38 -17.94
N ASN A 5 -64.38 11.28 -18.17
CA ASN A 5 -64.82 9.90 -18.48
C ASN A 5 -63.61 9.11 -18.98
N SER A 6 -63.12 7.98 -18.46
CA SER A 6 -63.66 6.61 -18.33
C SER A 6 -64.09 5.93 -19.66
N LYS A 7 -63.40 4.77 -19.90
CA LYS A 7 -63.91 3.50 -20.52
C LYS A 7 -62.64 2.64 -20.83
N ILE A 8 -62.33 1.52 -20.23
CA ILE A 8 -62.91 0.17 -20.04
C ILE A 8 -63.25 -0.53 -21.37
N ILE A 9 -62.87 -1.84 -21.34
CA ILE A 9 -63.38 -2.99 -22.14
C ILE A 9 -62.31 -3.60 -23.07
N VAL A 10 -62.01 -4.89 -23.19
CA VAL A 10 -62.35 -6.20 -22.62
C VAL A 10 -61.55 -7.23 -23.43
N LEU A 11 -60.92 -8.14 -22.79
CA LEU A 11 -60.90 -9.60 -22.85
C LEU A 11 -61.29 -10.30 -24.19
N LEU A 12 -60.48 -11.18 -24.68
CA LEU A 12 -60.91 -12.46 -25.23
C LEU A 12 -59.76 -13.51 -25.24
N LEU A 13 -59.99 -14.56 -24.52
CA LEU A 13 -59.31 -15.87 -24.59
C LEU A 13 -59.66 -16.58 -25.90
N LEU A 14 -58.68 -17.34 -26.43
CA LEU A 14 -59.02 -18.55 -27.21
C LEU A 14 -57.96 -19.62 -27.00
N ILE A 15 -58.38 -20.71 -26.43
CA ILE A 15 -57.73 -22.00 -26.20
C ILE A 15 -57.80 -22.79 -27.51
N GLY A 16 -56.72 -23.50 -27.82
CA GLY A 16 -56.69 -24.51 -28.88
C GLY A 16 -55.56 -25.54 -28.66
N LEU A 17 -55.93 -26.60 -27.96
CA LEU A 17 -55.14 -27.85 -27.97
C LEU A 17 -55.31 -28.53 -29.37
N PHE A 18 -54.23 -29.19 -29.86
CA PHE A 18 -54.31 -30.55 -30.41
C PHE A 18 -52.91 -31.16 -30.60
N LEU A 19 -52.83 -32.39 -30.36
CA LEU A 19 -52.02 -33.50 -30.08
C LEU A 19 -51.18 -34.02 -31.23
N THR A 20 -50.01 -34.61 -30.83
CA THR A 20 -49.32 -35.84 -31.31
C THR A 20 -48.79 -35.95 -32.72
N GLY A 21 -47.53 -36.33 -32.78
CA GLY A 21 -46.90 -36.94 -33.94
C GLY A 21 -45.41 -37.26 -33.73
N CYS A 22 -45.09 -38.50 -33.31
CA CYS A 22 -43.75 -39.08 -33.36
C CYS A 22 -43.22 -39.19 -34.78
N GLY A 23 -41.93 -38.88 -35.01
CA GLY A 23 -41.23 -39.22 -36.22
C GLY A 23 -39.70 -38.89 -36.09
N LYS A 24 -38.92 -39.92 -35.86
CA LYS A 24 -37.46 -39.88 -35.99
C LYS A 24 -37.06 -39.58 -37.44
N LYS A 25 -36.06 -38.68 -37.63
CA LYS A 25 -34.97 -38.86 -38.58
C LYS A 25 -33.82 -37.88 -38.26
N GLU A 26 -32.65 -38.40 -38.33
CA GLU A 26 -31.31 -37.83 -38.13
C GLU A 26 -30.91 -36.87 -39.26
N GLU A 27 -29.85 -36.11 -38.95
CA GLU A 27 -28.92 -35.32 -39.77
C GLU A 27 -29.24 -33.84 -39.89
N SER A 28 -28.37 -32.94 -39.61
CA SER A 28 -26.94 -32.75 -39.67
C SER A 28 -26.55 -31.45 -38.98
N ASP A 29 -25.36 -31.48 -38.37
CA ASP A 29 -24.66 -30.36 -37.75
C ASP A 29 -24.55 -29.11 -38.59
N THR A 30 -24.89 -27.96 -37.98
CA THR A 30 -24.09 -26.72 -38.12
C THR A 30 -24.26 -25.90 -36.85
N LYS A 31 -23.41 -26.16 -35.86
CA LYS A 31 -23.21 -25.27 -34.72
C LYS A 31 -22.50 -24.01 -35.19
N LYS A 32 -23.19 -22.89 -35.20
CA LYS A 32 -22.58 -21.58 -35.05
C LYS A 32 -21.99 -21.49 -33.63
N PRO A 33 -20.76 -21.07 -33.43
CA PRO A 33 -20.27 -20.78 -32.10
C PRO A 33 -20.91 -19.47 -31.63
N SER A 34 -21.76 -19.53 -30.63
CA SER A 34 -22.12 -18.37 -29.83
C SER A 34 -20.88 -17.96 -29.01
N ASN A 35 -20.28 -16.86 -29.42
CA ASN A 35 -19.25 -16.18 -28.65
C ASN A 35 -19.92 -15.50 -27.44
N ASP A 36 -20.23 -16.25 -26.41
CA ASP A 36 -20.40 -15.71 -25.07
C ASP A 36 -19.01 -15.54 -24.45
N ASN A 37 -18.38 -14.43 -24.79
CA ASN A 37 -17.31 -13.87 -23.98
C ASN A 37 -17.91 -13.38 -22.65
N GLN A 38 -18.20 -14.29 -21.74
CA GLN A 38 -18.26 -13.98 -20.33
C GLN A 38 -16.85 -13.66 -19.90
N ASN A 39 -16.55 -12.35 -19.76
CA ASN A 39 -15.45 -11.88 -18.95
C ASN A 39 -15.69 -12.36 -17.51
N GLN A 40 -15.36 -13.60 -17.20
CA GLN A 40 -15.04 -14.01 -15.85
C GLN A 40 -13.77 -13.25 -15.48
N THR A 41 -13.94 -12.14 -14.78
CA THR A 41 -12.84 -11.57 -14.02
C THR A 41 -12.43 -12.63 -13.00
N ASP A 42 -11.28 -13.26 -13.24
CA ASP A 42 -10.68 -14.18 -12.28
C ASP A 42 -10.56 -13.47 -10.93
N VAL A 43 -11.32 -13.95 -9.96
CA VAL A 43 -11.30 -13.43 -8.59
C VAL A 43 -9.96 -13.83 -7.99
N LYS A 44 -9.05 -12.88 -7.83
CA LYS A 44 -7.75 -13.10 -7.20
C LYS A 44 -7.96 -13.35 -5.71
N ASN A 45 -7.74 -14.56 -5.24
CA ASN A 45 -7.71 -14.91 -3.83
C ASN A 45 -6.32 -14.63 -3.26
N LEU A 46 -6.05 -13.37 -2.93
CA LEU A 46 -4.83 -12.94 -2.26
C LEU A 46 -4.98 -13.11 -0.74
N LYS A 47 -3.88 -13.43 -0.06
CA LYS A 47 -3.82 -13.60 1.40
C LYS A 47 -3.54 -12.27 2.12
N THR A 48 -2.77 -11.38 1.47
CA THR A 48 -2.32 -10.13 2.07
C THR A 48 -3.36 -9.03 2.01
N VAL A 49 -4.10 -8.96 0.92
CA VAL A 49 -5.20 -8.01 0.70
C VAL A 49 -6.33 -8.70 -0.04
N ASP A 50 -7.57 -8.31 0.24
CA ASP A 50 -8.69 -8.69 -0.63
C ASP A 50 -8.64 -7.85 -1.90
N ALA A 51 -8.31 -8.48 -3.04
CA ALA A 51 -8.23 -7.80 -4.33
C ALA A 51 -9.57 -7.17 -4.77
N ASN A 52 -10.69 -7.70 -4.25
CA ASN A 52 -12.03 -7.21 -4.54
C ASN A 52 -12.47 -6.09 -3.59
N SER A 53 -11.75 -5.90 -2.49
CA SER A 53 -12.05 -4.83 -1.54
C SER A 53 -12.03 -3.49 -2.23
N LYS A 54 -13.01 -2.68 -1.93
CA LYS A 54 -13.11 -1.27 -2.30
C LYS A 54 -12.80 -0.35 -1.12
N SER A 55 -12.39 -0.91 0.01
CA SER A 55 -12.02 -0.12 1.18
C SER A 55 -10.86 0.83 0.87
N ARG A 56 -10.96 2.02 1.39
CA ARG A 56 -9.91 3.03 1.29
C ARG A 56 -8.91 2.83 2.42
N PRO A 57 -7.59 2.63 2.14
CA PRO A 57 -6.63 2.35 3.18
C PRO A 57 -6.35 3.56 4.07
N TYR A 58 -5.90 3.32 5.30
CA TYR A 58 -5.26 4.31 6.15
C TYR A 58 -3.76 4.30 5.92
N ALA A 59 -3.17 5.45 5.58
CA ALA A 59 -1.73 5.67 5.44
C ALA A 59 -1.19 6.35 6.69
N VAL A 60 -0.61 5.59 7.61
CA VAL A 60 -0.26 6.02 8.97
C VAL A 60 1.22 6.37 9.07
N MET A 61 1.51 7.63 9.48
CA MET A 61 2.88 8.09 9.71
C MET A 61 3.46 7.54 11.00
N ILE A 62 4.55 6.81 10.90
CA ILE A 62 5.21 6.11 12.01
C ILE A 62 6.56 6.76 12.34
N ASN A 63 6.76 7.00 13.62
CA ASN A 63 7.99 7.51 14.18
C ASN A 63 9.11 6.45 14.13
N ASN A 64 10.27 6.79 13.59
CA ASN A 64 11.38 5.85 13.46
C ASN A 64 12.71 6.36 14.04
N ILE A 65 12.67 7.34 14.92
CA ILE A 65 13.84 7.73 15.71
C ILE A 65 14.25 6.60 16.65
N SER A 66 15.53 6.50 16.98
CA SER A 66 16.10 5.37 17.75
C SER A 66 15.36 5.06 19.06
N VAL A 67 14.94 6.09 19.81
CA VAL A 67 14.19 5.93 21.06
C VAL A 67 12.75 5.45 20.86
N ALA A 68 12.12 5.75 19.73
CA ALA A 68 10.74 5.36 19.43
C ALA A 68 10.64 3.99 18.74
N ARG A 69 11.70 3.56 18.05
CA ARG A 69 11.71 2.30 17.27
C ARG A 69 11.38 1.07 18.11
N PRO A 70 11.92 0.88 19.33
CA PRO A 70 11.55 -0.26 20.17
C PRO A 70 10.10 -0.27 20.64
N LEU A 71 9.37 0.83 20.46
CA LEU A 71 7.97 0.99 20.87
C LEU A 71 6.99 0.79 19.70
N GLN A 72 7.50 0.64 18.49
CA GLN A 72 6.67 0.47 17.29
C GLN A 72 5.80 -0.79 17.44
N SER A 73 4.55 -0.67 16.99
CA SER A 73 3.55 -1.73 17.16
C SER A 73 2.63 -1.78 15.94
N GLY A 74 2.19 -3.00 15.60
CA GLY A 74 1.15 -3.26 14.61
C GLY A 74 1.60 -3.14 13.16
N LEU A 75 2.89 -2.91 12.89
CA LEU A 75 3.38 -2.69 11.52
C LEU A 75 3.35 -3.96 10.66
N GLN A 76 3.30 -5.15 11.30
CA GLN A 76 3.20 -6.42 10.57
C GLN A 76 1.87 -6.58 9.82
N ASP A 77 0.81 -5.91 10.30
CA ASP A 77 -0.53 -5.96 9.68
C ASP A 77 -0.67 -5.01 8.48
N ALA A 78 0.32 -4.14 8.25
CA ALA A 78 0.35 -3.27 7.07
C ALA A 78 0.64 -4.10 5.82
N TYR A 79 -0.21 -3.97 4.79
CA TYR A 79 0.01 -4.67 3.51
C TYR A 79 1.11 -4.01 2.67
N LEU A 80 1.32 -2.71 2.87
CA LEU A 80 2.31 -1.90 2.16
C LEU A 80 2.94 -0.89 3.12
N MET A 81 4.25 -0.76 3.08
CA MET A 81 4.98 0.25 3.84
C MET A 81 5.93 1.02 2.95
N TYR A 82 6.16 2.29 3.30
CA TYR A 82 7.18 3.15 2.71
C TYR A 82 8.18 3.58 3.76
N GLU A 83 9.45 3.61 3.41
CA GLU A 83 10.52 4.23 4.20
C GLU A 83 11.20 5.31 3.38
N ILE A 84 11.27 6.53 3.94
CA ILE A 84 11.87 7.68 3.27
C ILE A 84 12.68 8.49 4.29
N ILE A 85 13.79 9.05 3.84
CA ILE A 85 14.63 9.95 4.66
C ILE A 85 13.83 11.18 5.11
N VAL A 86 14.13 11.64 6.34
CA VAL A 86 13.63 12.89 6.91
C VAL A 86 14.79 13.69 7.51
N GLU A 87 14.52 14.60 8.41
CA GLU A 87 15.54 15.43 9.09
C GLU A 87 16.59 14.59 9.80
N GLY A 88 17.83 15.09 9.86
CA GLY A 88 18.90 14.50 10.66
C GLY A 88 19.43 13.17 10.14
N GLY A 89 19.16 12.83 8.86
CA GLY A 89 19.61 11.58 8.27
C GLY A 89 18.91 10.32 8.80
N ILE A 90 17.79 10.49 9.53
CA ILE A 90 16.91 9.39 9.95
C ILE A 90 15.78 9.22 8.94
N THR A 91 14.96 8.19 9.12
CA THR A 91 13.79 7.93 8.26
C THR A 91 12.48 8.02 9.04
N ARG A 92 11.37 8.03 8.30
CA ARG A 92 10.03 7.70 8.80
C ARG A 92 9.42 6.61 7.97
N TYR A 93 8.44 5.93 8.56
CA TYR A 93 7.61 5.01 7.81
C TYR A 93 6.23 5.63 7.57
N MET A 94 5.63 5.21 6.47
CA MET A 94 4.20 5.31 6.24
C MET A 94 3.68 3.89 6.04
N ALA A 95 2.81 3.44 6.93
CA ALA A 95 2.26 2.09 6.94
C ALA A 95 0.79 2.12 6.47
N LEU A 96 0.43 1.29 5.49
CA LEU A 96 -0.90 1.23 4.90
C LEU A 96 -1.67 0.02 5.44
N PHE A 97 -2.84 0.31 5.99
CA PHE A 97 -3.76 -0.68 6.55
C PHE A 97 -5.08 -0.67 5.77
N MET A 98 -5.54 -1.83 5.35
CA MET A 98 -6.80 -2.01 4.66
C MET A 98 -7.45 -3.31 5.15
N ASP A 99 -8.72 -3.23 5.53
CA ASP A 99 -9.53 -4.37 6.02
C ASP A 99 -8.91 -5.15 7.19
N GLN A 100 -8.14 -4.44 8.03
CA GLN A 100 -7.50 -4.95 9.23
C GLN A 100 -8.21 -4.45 10.50
N ASN A 101 -7.93 -5.10 11.62
CA ASN A 101 -8.43 -4.69 12.94
C ASN A 101 -7.27 -4.55 13.94
N THR A 102 -6.21 -3.88 13.53
CA THR A 102 -5.02 -3.66 14.35
C THR A 102 -5.34 -2.77 15.55
N THR A 103 -5.10 -3.27 16.74
CA THR A 103 -5.51 -2.64 18.02
C THR A 103 -4.50 -1.63 18.53
N ARG A 104 -3.24 -1.65 18.07
CA ARG A 104 -2.19 -0.71 18.46
C ARG A 104 -1.28 -0.42 17.27
N ILE A 105 -1.26 0.82 16.79
CA ILE A 105 -0.44 1.28 15.69
C ILE A 105 0.37 2.51 16.13
N GLY A 106 1.66 2.51 15.92
CA GLY A 106 2.51 3.67 16.19
C GLY A 106 3.91 3.35 16.68
N SER A 107 4.56 4.35 17.29
CA SER A 107 4.05 5.69 17.65
C SER A 107 3.86 6.58 16.42
N ILE A 108 2.82 7.38 16.47
CA ILE A 108 2.42 8.27 15.37
C ILE A 108 3.35 9.47 15.28
N ARG A 109 3.62 9.94 14.05
CA ARG A 109 4.53 11.07 13.83
C ARG A 109 4.03 12.08 12.79
N SER A 110 4.78 13.18 12.69
CA SER A 110 4.41 14.34 11.87
C SER A 110 4.51 14.05 10.36
N ALA A 111 3.60 14.64 9.62
CA ALA A 111 3.58 14.66 8.15
C ALA A 111 4.80 15.37 7.56
N ARG A 112 5.23 14.89 6.41
CA ARG A 112 6.12 15.56 5.47
C ARG A 112 5.48 15.55 4.09
N HIS A 113 5.67 16.61 3.32
CA HIS A 113 4.94 16.87 2.09
C HIS A 113 5.08 15.75 1.03
N TYR A 114 6.25 15.15 0.91
CA TYR A 114 6.46 14.06 -0.06
C TYR A 114 5.80 12.73 0.34
N PHE A 115 5.48 12.49 1.62
CA PHE A 115 4.67 11.33 2.01
C PHE A 115 3.20 11.47 1.55
N LEU A 116 2.72 12.70 1.34
CA LEU A 116 1.38 12.92 0.82
C LEU A 116 1.23 12.36 -0.60
N ASP A 117 2.29 12.42 -1.40
CA ASP A 117 2.30 11.90 -2.77
C ASP A 117 2.09 10.38 -2.81
N TYR A 118 2.69 9.68 -1.86
CA TYR A 118 2.54 8.22 -1.69
C TYR A 118 1.22 7.83 -1.02
N ALA A 119 0.65 8.67 -0.18
CA ALA A 119 -0.69 8.46 0.33
C ALA A 119 -1.75 8.65 -0.79
N LEU A 120 -1.58 9.67 -1.63
CA LEU A 120 -2.48 9.96 -2.75
C LEU A 120 -2.44 8.90 -3.84
N GLU A 121 -1.28 8.32 -4.16
CA GLU A 121 -1.18 7.25 -5.16
C GLU A 121 -1.93 5.98 -4.72
N ASN A 122 -2.08 5.77 -3.42
CA ASN A 122 -2.88 4.69 -2.84
C ASN A 122 -4.34 5.09 -2.56
N ASP A 123 -4.74 6.32 -2.92
CA ASP A 123 -6.03 6.90 -2.54
C ASP A 123 -6.33 6.76 -1.04
N ALA A 124 -5.30 6.86 -0.20
CA ALA A 124 -5.39 6.59 1.22
C ALA A 124 -5.92 7.79 2.02
N ILE A 125 -6.51 7.50 3.19
CA ILE A 125 -6.76 8.51 4.23
C ILE A 125 -5.47 8.67 5.03
N TYR A 126 -4.88 9.85 4.99
CA TYR A 126 -3.59 10.13 5.60
C TYR A 126 -3.70 10.35 7.11
N VAL A 127 -2.90 9.64 7.90
CA VAL A 127 -2.98 9.65 9.37
C VAL A 127 -1.67 10.14 9.96
N HIS A 128 -1.73 11.21 10.74
CA HIS A 128 -0.52 11.85 11.29
C HIS A 128 -0.79 12.61 12.60
N HIS A 129 0.29 13.04 13.29
CA HIS A 129 0.25 13.97 14.40
C HIS A 129 1.35 15.01 14.24
N GLY A 130 0.98 16.28 14.06
CA GLY A 130 1.91 17.35 13.66
C GLY A 130 2.29 17.28 12.18
N GLN A 131 2.92 18.33 11.65
CA GLN A 131 3.32 18.45 10.26
C GLN A 131 4.44 19.48 10.07
N SER A 132 5.12 19.42 8.91
CA SER A 132 5.98 20.51 8.44
C SER A 132 5.14 21.64 7.80
N PRO A 133 5.66 22.88 7.69
CA PRO A 133 4.97 23.96 6.97
C PRO A 133 4.63 23.57 5.52
N GLN A 134 5.52 22.88 4.82
CA GLN A 134 5.29 22.40 3.45
C GLN A 134 4.11 21.41 3.39
N ALA A 135 4.05 20.44 4.31
CA ALA A 135 2.92 19.52 4.38
C ALA A 135 1.60 20.23 4.72
N GLN A 136 1.65 21.26 5.60
CA GLN A 136 0.48 22.08 5.92
C GLN A 136 -0.11 22.76 4.68
N ASN A 137 0.75 23.34 3.84
CA ASN A 137 0.32 23.97 2.58
C ASN A 137 -0.24 22.96 1.59
N ASP A 138 0.38 21.80 1.49
CA ASP A 138 0.03 20.76 0.53
C ASP A 138 -1.26 20.01 0.86
N PHE A 139 -1.71 19.98 2.12
CA PHE A 139 -2.97 19.34 2.46
C PHE A 139 -4.16 19.87 1.66
N SER A 140 -4.29 21.18 1.57
CA SER A 140 -5.37 21.82 0.81
C SER A 140 -5.07 21.81 -0.70
N ALA A 141 -3.83 22.13 -1.10
CA ALA A 141 -3.44 22.22 -2.51
C ALA A 141 -3.61 20.88 -3.25
N LEU A 142 -3.38 19.76 -2.56
CA LEU A 142 -3.51 18.43 -3.12
C LEU A 142 -4.86 17.76 -2.82
N GLY A 143 -5.68 18.33 -1.92
CA GLY A 143 -6.96 17.76 -1.51
C GLY A 143 -6.79 16.47 -0.71
N VAL A 144 -5.86 16.46 0.26
CA VAL A 144 -5.56 15.27 1.06
C VAL A 144 -6.61 15.07 2.14
N ASP A 145 -7.34 13.97 2.08
CA ASP A 145 -8.15 13.50 3.21
C ASP A 145 -7.24 13.01 4.33
N ARG A 146 -7.42 13.57 5.53
CA ARG A 146 -6.53 13.24 6.65
C ARG A 146 -7.26 13.11 7.99
N ILE A 147 -6.66 12.33 8.88
CA ILE A 147 -7.01 12.24 10.29
C ILE A 147 -5.81 12.73 11.10
N VAL A 148 -6.01 13.75 11.90
CA VAL A 148 -5.01 14.17 12.90
C VAL A 148 -5.26 13.34 14.15
N VAL A 149 -4.28 12.50 14.51
CA VAL A 149 -4.39 11.69 15.73
C VAL A 149 -4.25 12.59 16.95
N ASP A 150 -5.22 12.54 17.82
CA ASP A 150 -5.22 13.23 19.10
C ASP A 150 -5.16 12.25 20.29
N ASN A 151 -5.04 12.77 21.49
CA ASN A 151 -5.00 11.95 22.71
C ASN A 151 -6.42 11.72 23.29
N SER A 152 -7.43 11.52 22.43
CA SER A 152 -8.81 11.35 22.88
C SER A 152 -9.59 10.42 21.93
N LYS A 153 -10.17 10.98 20.87
CA LYS A 153 -11.06 10.27 19.96
C LYS A 153 -10.30 9.33 19.02
N THR A 154 -9.19 9.80 18.46
CA THR A 154 -8.47 9.14 17.38
C THR A 154 -7.18 8.45 17.81
N GLY A 155 -6.79 8.56 19.09
CA GLY A 155 -5.59 7.95 19.62
C GLY A 155 -5.50 8.01 21.14
N TRP A 156 -4.35 7.65 21.66
CA TRP A 156 -4.00 7.77 23.08
C TRP A 156 -2.50 7.90 23.27
N ARG A 157 -2.09 8.58 24.36
CA ARG A 157 -0.70 8.55 24.82
C ARG A 157 -0.54 7.46 25.85
N ASP A 158 0.37 6.54 25.59
CA ASP A 158 0.71 5.48 26.52
C ASP A 158 1.65 6.03 27.61
N LYS A 159 1.07 6.30 28.77
CA LYS A 159 1.78 6.88 29.93
C LYS A 159 2.66 5.87 30.66
N SER A 160 2.56 4.57 30.35
CA SER A 160 3.40 3.53 30.95
C SER A 160 4.83 3.51 30.36
N LEU A 161 5.02 4.16 29.20
CA LEU A 161 6.29 4.23 28.51
C LEU A 161 7.20 5.32 29.12
N ASN A 162 8.38 4.94 29.55
CA ASN A 162 9.36 5.88 30.12
C ASN A 162 10.19 6.56 29.02
N VAL A 163 9.52 7.34 28.18
CA VAL A 163 10.13 8.13 27.09
C VAL A 163 9.41 9.47 26.96
N ALA A 164 10.00 10.41 26.22
CA ALA A 164 9.37 11.70 25.98
C ALA A 164 7.97 11.55 25.32
N SER A 165 7.03 12.38 25.78
CA SER A 165 5.61 12.32 25.38
C SER A 165 5.39 12.28 23.88
N GLU A 166 6.26 12.91 23.07
CA GLU A 166 6.18 12.91 21.61
C GLU A 166 6.36 11.51 20.98
N HIS A 167 6.84 10.51 21.73
CA HIS A 167 7.03 9.14 21.29
C HIS A 167 5.96 8.17 21.80
N THR A 168 4.95 8.66 22.53
CA THR A 168 3.96 7.82 23.23
C THR A 168 2.58 7.83 22.60
N LEU A 169 2.38 8.47 21.45
CA LEU A 169 1.06 8.57 20.80
C LEU A 169 0.82 7.37 19.87
N PHE A 170 -0.27 6.66 20.13
CA PHE A 170 -0.71 5.48 19.36
C PHE A 170 -2.15 5.65 18.90
N THR A 171 -2.54 4.83 17.93
CA THR A 171 -3.92 4.69 17.44
C THR A 171 -4.28 3.21 17.25
N SER A 172 -5.51 2.94 16.84
CA SER A 172 -6.00 1.64 16.36
C SER A 172 -6.93 1.86 15.16
N ILE A 173 -7.22 0.82 14.41
CA ILE A 173 -8.18 0.89 13.30
C ILE A 173 -9.55 1.37 13.80
N GLU A 174 -10.03 0.85 14.93
CA GLU A 174 -11.27 1.31 15.58
C GLU A 174 -11.26 2.83 15.83
N LYS A 175 -10.17 3.35 16.40
CA LYS A 175 -10.04 4.79 16.66
C LYS A 175 -9.96 5.62 15.39
N LEU A 176 -9.34 5.12 14.34
CA LEU A 176 -9.32 5.77 13.03
C LEU A 176 -10.71 5.82 12.41
N ASN A 177 -11.50 4.75 12.53
CA ASN A 177 -12.90 4.72 12.09
C ASN A 177 -13.72 5.81 12.79
N ASN A 178 -13.51 6.04 14.10
CA ASN A 178 -14.13 7.13 14.84
C ASN A 178 -13.73 8.53 14.33
N GLY A 179 -12.58 8.64 13.67
CA GLY A 179 -12.03 9.88 13.09
C GLY A 179 -12.47 10.17 11.65
N LEU A 180 -13.19 9.25 11.00
CA LEU A 180 -13.56 9.36 9.58
C LEU A 180 -14.41 10.60 9.27
N GLY A 181 -15.43 10.90 10.11
CA GLY A 181 -16.39 11.96 9.81
C GLY A 181 -17.11 11.69 8.48
N SER A 182 -17.14 12.70 7.60
CA SER A 182 -17.75 12.60 6.27
C SER A 182 -16.78 12.17 5.16
N LYS A 183 -15.61 11.68 5.49
CA LYS A 183 -14.63 11.27 4.47
C LYS A 183 -15.10 10.04 3.72
N ARG A 184 -14.81 10.01 2.42
CA ARG A 184 -15.06 8.86 1.57
C ARG A 184 -14.26 7.64 2.09
N THR A 185 -14.92 6.49 2.17
CA THR A 185 -14.32 5.22 2.63
C THR A 185 -14.05 4.24 1.50
N THR A 186 -14.59 4.50 0.30
CA THR A 186 -14.42 3.67 -0.88
C THR A 186 -13.23 4.15 -1.71
N ARG A 187 -12.35 3.25 -2.10
CA ARG A 187 -11.20 3.54 -2.96
C ARG A 187 -11.63 3.75 -4.41
N ASN A 188 -11.05 4.73 -5.08
CA ASN A 188 -11.24 5.00 -6.51
C ASN A 188 -10.15 4.34 -7.37
N ASN A 189 -8.92 4.22 -6.85
CA ASN A 189 -7.78 3.65 -7.56
C ASN A 189 -7.76 2.12 -7.41
N ASN A 190 -7.14 1.44 -8.37
CA ASN A 190 -6.72 0.05 -8.17
C ASN A 190 -5.63 -0.04 -7.09
N LEU A 191 -5.32 -1.25 -6.61
CA LEU A 191 -4.14 -1.48 -5.79
C LEU A 191 -2.90 -0.98 -6.55
N LEU A 192 -1.94 -0.43 -5.80
CA LEU A 192 -0.70 0.10 -6.39
C LEU A 192 0.11 -1.00 -7.07
N LEU A 193 0.18 -2.18 -6.44
CA LEU A 193 0.97 -3.30 -6.89
C LEU A 193 0.09 -4.37 -7.55
N ASN A 194 0.59 -4.94 -8.62
CA ASN A 194 -0.05 -6.04 -9.34
C ASN A 194 0.34 -7.39 -8.70
N TYR A 195 -0.42 -7.79 -7.68
CA TYR A 195 -0.15 -9.03 -6.95
C TYR A 195 -0.45 -10.28 -7.79
N SER A 196 0.48 -11.24 -7.75
CA SER A 196 0.29 -12.58 -8.30
C SER A 196 -0.31 -13.50 -7.25
N VAL A 197 -1.30 -14.30 -7.64
CA VAL A 197 -1.87 -15.35 -6.77
C VAL A 197 -0.87 -16.49 -6.61
N ASP A 198 -0.25 -16.88 -7.72
CA ASP A 198 0.77 -17.91 -7.75
C ASP A 198 2.13 -17.33 -7.38
N GLU A 199 2.93 -18.11 -6.68
CA GLU A 199 4.32 -17.74 -6.34
C GLU A 199 5.11 -17.57 -7.63
N ILE A 200 5.77 -16.42 -7.76
CA ILE A 200 6.62 -16.11 -8.91
C ILE A 200 7.96 -16.83 -8.74
N ASP A 201 8.36 -17.62 -9.72
CA ASP A 201 9.72 -18.17 -9.78
C ASP A 201 10.72 -17.05 -10.09
N MET A 202 11.17 -16.38 -9.03
CA MET A 202 12.07 -15.25 -9.12
C MET A 202 13.41 -15.61 -9.76
N ALA A 203 13.87 -16.86 -9.61
CA ALA A 203 15.15 -17.31 -10.16
C ALA A 203 15.12 -17.40 -11.70
N SER A 204 13.95 -17.58 -12.28
CA SER A 204 13.76 -17.67 -13.74
C SER A 204 13.63 -16.32 -14.45
N LEU A 205 13.48 -15.22 -13.68
CA LEU A 205 13.30 -13.89 -14.27
C LEU A 205 14.61 -13.33 -14.84
N ASP A 206 14.50 -12.55 -15.91
CA ASP A 206 15.65 -11.92 -16.55
C ASP A 206 16.37 -10.96 -15.59
N GLY A 207 17.68 -11.13 -15.48
CA GLY A 207 18.52 -10.36 -14.56
C GLY A 207 18.41 -10.77 -13.09
N ALA A 208 17.80 -11.93 -12.79
CA ALA A 208 17.72 -12.45 -11.43
C ALA A 208 19.12 -12.71 -10.84
N ALA A 209 19.31 -12.30 -9.59
CA ALA A 209 20.52 -12.54 -8.82
C ALA A 209 20.13 -12.92 -7.37
N SER A 210 21.02 -13.68 -6.70
CA SER A 210 20.84 -14.00 -5.29
C SER A 210 20.66 -12.73 -4.46
N ALA A 211 19.73 -12.75 -3.50
CA ALA A 211 19.43 -11.64 -2.61
C ALA A 211 19.10 -12.16 -1.21
N THR A 212 20.05 -12.84 -0.58
CA THR A 212 19.87 -13.38 0.78
C THR A 212 20.11 -12.33 1.85
N ASN A 213 20.98 -11.34 1.56
CA ASN A 213 21.25 -10.22 2.45
C ASN A 213 21.15 -8.90 1.70
N ILE A 214 20.37 -7.97 2.25
CA ILE A 214 20.19 -6.63 1.68
C ILE A 214 20.61 -5.60 2.73
N SER A 215 21.39 -4.61 2.32
CA SER A 215 21.78 -3.47 3.16
C SER A 215 21.49 -2.17 2.43
N ILE A 216 20.66 -1.35 3.04
CA ILE A 216 20.12 -0.10 2.48
C ILE A 216 20.49 1.05 3.41
N PRO A 217 21.60 1.75 3.15
CA PRO A 217 21.97 2.92 3.92
C PRO A 217 21.16 4.13 3.48
N TYR A 218 20.56 4.83 4.43
CA TYR A 218 19.92 6.14 4.23
C TYR A 218 20.85 7.29 4.60
N SER A 219 21.76 7.03 5.51
CA SER A 219 22.81 7.95 5.95
C SER A 219 23.93 7.16 6.63
N ASN A 220 25.00 7.84 7.03
CA ASN A 220 26.11 7.23 7.79
C ASN A 220 25.64 6.68 9.17
N SER A 221 24.52 7.15 9.69
CA SER A 221 24.00 6.75 11.01
C SER A 221 22.75 5.86 10.95
N TYR A 222 22.20 5.63 9.76
CA TYR A 222 20.96 4.88 9.60
C TYR A 222 21.01 3.92 8.41
N VAL A 223 21.04 2.64 8.74
CA VAL A 223 21.08 1.53 7.77
C VAL A 223 19.93 0.57 8.07
N THR A 224 19.06 0.35 7.11
CA THR A 224 18.08 -0.74 7.10
C THR A 224 18.69 -1.96 6.45
N SER A 225 18.45 -3.15 7.01
CA SER A 225 18.91 -4.40 6.41
C SER A 225 17.84 -5.49 6.49
N TYR A 226 18.00 -6.47 5.62
CA TYR A 226 17.11 -7.62 5.51
C TYR A 226 17.93 -8.87 5.30
N THR A 227 17.51 -9.95 5.95
CA THR A 227 18.08 -11.30 5.76
C THR A 227 16.96 -12.23 5.36
N TYR A 228 17.15 -12.99 4.28
CA TYR A 228 16.17 -13.94 3.79
C TYR A 228 16.08 -15.15 4.71
N ASP A 229 14.91 -15.46 5.17
CA ASP A 229 14.54 -16.68 5.88
C ASP A 229 13.95 -17.67 4.86
N ALA A 230 14.77 -18.60 4.39
CA ALA A 230 14.37 -19.54 3.35
C ALA A 230 13.32 -20.56 3.83
N GLU A 231 13.26 -20.86 5.13
CA GLU A 231 12.27 -21.77 5.69
C GLU A 231 10.87 -21.17 5.63
N ASN A 232 10.76 -19.87 5.91
CA ASN A 232 9.49 -19.16 6.00
C ASN A 232 9.17 -18.32 4.74
N GLY A 233 10.13 -18.15 3.83
CA GLY A 233 9.94 -17.48 2.54
C GLY A 233 9.76 -15.96 2.62
N TYR A 234 10.37 -15.30 3.62
CA TYR A 234 10.31 -13.84 3.80
C TYR A 234 11.65 -13.25 4.28
N TYR A 235 11.71 -11.94 4.34
CA TYR A 235 12.89 -11.17 4.75
C TYR A 235 12.72 -10.63 6.17
N LEU A 236 13.59 -11.04 7.09
CA LEU A 236 13.69 -10.53 8.45
C LEU A 236 14.35 -9.15 8.45
N ARG A 237 13.68 -8.16 9.01
CA ARG A 237 14.15 -6.78 9.01
C ARG A 237 15.00 -6.43 10.23
N SER A 238 16.09 -5.70 9.99
CA SER A 238 16.97 -5.13 11.04
C SER A 238 17.26 -3.65 10.76
N VAL A 239 17.62 -2.91 11.78
CA VAL A 239 18.06 -1.51 11.68
C VAL A 239 19.35 -1.34 12.48
N ASN A 240 20.40 -0.80 11.83
CA ASN A 240 21.73 -0.65 12.44
C ASN A 240 22.22 -1.95 13.10
N GLY A 241 22.04 -3.08 12.42
CA GLY A 241 22.45 -4.41 12.87
C GLY A 241 21.62 -5.03 14.00
N LYS A 242 20.53 -4.36 14.45
CA LYS A 242 19.64 -4.87 15.50
C LYS A 242 18.32 -5.31 14.89
N ALA A 243 17.81 -6.47 15.31
CA ALA A 243 16.49 -6.95 14.91
C ALA A 243 15.42 -5.88 15.17
N HIS A 244 14.59 -5.59 14.16
CA HIS A 244 13.48 -4.66 14.28
C HIS A 244 12.23 -5.42 14.72
N THR A 245 11.83 -5.25 15.97
CA THR A 245 10.79 -6.06 16.61
C THR A 245 9.56 -5.23 16.96
N ASP A 246 8.40 -5.86 16.89
CA ASP A 246 7.14 -5.31 17.38
C ASP A 246 7.11 -5.23 18.91
N TYR A 247 6.69 -4.09 19.46
CA TYR A 247 6.66 -3.88 20.91
C TYR A 247 5.69 -4.83 21.65
N VAL A 248 4.56 -5.16 21.04
CA VAL A 248 3.52 -5.99 21.68
C VAL A 248 3.83 -7.48 21.53
N THR A 249 4.07 -7.91 20.29
CA THR A 249 4.26 -9.34 19.99
C THR A 249 5.68 -9.83 20.24
N LYS A 250 6.65 -8.91 20.34
CA LYS A 250 8.10 -9.19 20.45
C LYS A 250 8.68 -9.93 19.23
N LYS A 251 7.89 -10.16 18.18
CA LYS A 251 8.35 -10.81 16.96
C LYS A 251 9.11 -9.81 16.08
N GLN A 252 10.11 -10.30 15.36
CA GLN A 252 10.81 -9.50 14.36
C GLN A 252 9.91 -9.24 13.16
N TYR A 253 9.88 -8.00 12.68
CA TYR A 253 9.15 -7.63 11.47
C TYR A 253 9.76 -8.34 10.26
N HIS A 254 8.89 -8.84 9.40
CA HIS A 254 9.26 -9.53 8.17
C HIS A 254 8.37 -9.13 7.00
N PHE A 255 8.92 -9.23 5.80
CA PHE A 255 8.27 -8.81 4.57
C PHE A 255 8.49 -9.85 3.48
N LYS A 256 7.43 -10.15 2.72
CA LYS A 256 7.51 -11.03 1.55
C LYS A 256 8.28 -10.36 0.42
N ASN A 257 8.02 -9.06 0.23
CA ASN A 257 8.52 -8.29 -0.89
C ASN A 257 9.25 -7.02 -0.41
N ILE A 258 10.33 -6.68 -1.10
CA ILE A 258 11.01 -5.41 -0.97
C ILE A 258 11.10 -4.79 -2.36
N ILE A 259 10.73 -3.53 -2.50
CA ILE A 259 11.01 -2.72 -3.68
C ILE A 259 11.94 -1.61 -3.24
N THR A 260 13.06 -1.41 -3.92
CA THR A 260 14.01 -0.36 -3.57
C THR A 260 14.43 0.43 -4.80
N TYR A 261 14.48 1.76 -4.65
CA TYR A 261 14.96 2.67 -5.68
C TYR A 261 15.46 3.98 -5.08
N GLN A 262 16.30 4.67 -5.82
CA GLN A 262 16.89 5.93 -5.38
C GLN A 262 16.20 7.11 -6.02
N VAL A 263 16.00 8.16 -5.21
CA VAL A 263 15.52 9.47 -5.66
C VAL A 263 16.41 10.57 -5.10
N LYS A 264 16.54 11.67 -5.84
CA LYS A 264 17.29 12.82 -5.38
C LYS A 264 16.58 13.49 -4.21
N ASN A 265 17.33 13.76 -3.14
CA ASN A 265 16.86 14.57 -2.02
C ASN A 265 17.77 15.78 -1.82
N THR A 266 17.21 16.83 -1.28
CA THR A 266 17.93 18.08 -0.94
C THR A 266 17.42 18.60 0.40
N THR A 267 18.31 19.21 1.18
CA THR A 267 17.91 19.91 2.39
C THR A 267 17.23 21.21 2.01
N LEU A 268 16.03 21.44 2.56
CA LEU A 268 15.28 22.67 2.35
C LEU A 268 15.92 23.83 3.11
N ASN A 269 16.05 24.96 2.41
CA ASN A 269 16.32 26.26 3.03
C ASN A 269 14.97 26.96 3.30
N ASP A 270 14.29 26.56 4.37
CA ASP A 270 12.94 27.05 4.74
C ASP A 270 12.96 28.10 5.87
N GLY A 271 14.13 28.64 6.19
CA GLY A 271 14.32 29.65 7.23
C GLY A 271 14.31 29.11 8.66
N GLU A 272 13.94 27.85 8.88
CA GLU A 272 13.90 27.25 10.23
C GLU A 272 15.15 26.41 10.57
N ASN A 273 16.04 26.16 9.63
CA ASN A 273 17.27 25.38 9.79
C ASN A 273 17.12 24.01 10.47
N LYS A 274 15.97 23.36 10.26
CA LYS A 274 15.66 22.06 10.88
C LYS A 274 16.13 20.86 10.05
N GLY A 275 16.83 21.09 8.94
CA GLY A 275 17.33 20.03 8.05
C GLY A 275 16.21 19.25 7.33
N ARG A 276 15.03 19.87 7.12
CA ARG A 276 13.95 19.24 6.38
C ARG A 276 14.38 18.93 4.95
N GLN A 277 13.88 17.82 4.44
CA GLN A 277 14.22 17.34 3.11
C GLN A 277 13.13 17.69 2.09
N ASN A 278 13.55 17.87 0.85
CA ASN A 278 12.72 17.77 -0.35
C ASN A 278 13.13 16.50 -1.09
N ILE A 279 12.14 15.79 -1.65
CA ILE A 279 12.35 14.54 -2.38
C ILE A 279 11.80 14.70 -3.79
N GLU A 280 12.64 14.47 -4.80
CA GLU A 280 12.25 14.54 -6.22
C GLU A 280 11.66 13.19 -6.64
N ASN A 281 10.43 12.91 -6.22
CA ASN A 281 9.74 11.62 -6.41
C ASN A 281 8.82 11.57 -7.65
N VAL A 282 8.77 12.64 -8.44
CA VAL A 282 8.09 12.68 -9.75
C VAL A 282 9.15 12.52 -10.82
N GLY A 283 9.01 11.52 -11.68
CA GLY A 283 10.01 11.19 -12.71
C GLY A 283 10.08 9.69 -12.94
N SER A 284 11.25 9.22 -13.31
CA SER A 284 11.51 7.80 -13.57
C SER A 284 12.94 7.42 -13.20
N GLY A 285 13.17 6.13 -13.04
CA GLY A 285 14.49 5.60 -12.72
C GLY A 285 14.50 4.09 -12.70
N THR A 286 15.57 3.52 -12.16
CA THR A 286 15.74 2.09 -11.96
C THR A 286 15.79 1.75 -10.47
N GLY A 287 15.57 0.48 -10.17
CA GLY A 287 15.63 -0.06 -8.82
C GLY A 287 15.65 -1.58 -8.85
N TYR A 288 15.24 -2.18 -7.74
CA TYR A 288 15.15 -3.63 -7.62
C TYR A 288 13.83 -4.04 -6.99
N TYR A 289 13.27 -5.12 -7.50
CA TYR A 289 12.26 -5.93 -6.81
C TYR A 289 12.94 -7.15 -6.22
N ILE A 290 12.67 -7.43 -4.95
CA ILE A 290 13.33 -8.47 -4.18
C ILE A 290 12.27 -9.31 -3.50
N SER A 291 12.29 -10.61 -3.75
CA SER A 291 11.38 -11.60 -3.17
C SER A 291 11.98 -13.01 -3.31
N GLY A 292 11.57 -13.97 -2.47
CA GLY A 292 11.94 -15.37 -2.62
C GLY A 292 13.46 -15.65 -2.62
N GLY A 293 14.28 -14.80 -2.00
CA GLY A 293 15.75 -14.95 -1.98
C GLY A 293 16.47 -14.41 -3.22
N TYR A 294 15.73 -13.75 -4.13
CA TYR A 294 16.27 -13.18 -5.37
C TYR A 294 15.91 -11.71 -5.52
N SER A 295 16.73 -11.00 -6.29
CA SER A 295 16.45 -9.63 -6.76
C SER A 295 16.41 -9.60 -8.28
N VAL A 296 15.54 -8.77 -8.84
CA VAL A 296 15.51 -8.46 -10.27
C VAL A 296 15.55 -6.95 -10.47
N PRO A 297 16.27 -6.43 -11.49
CA PRO A 297 16.26 -5.02 -11.79
C PRO A 297 14.89 -4.60 -12.36
N ILE A 298 14.43 -3.42 -11.97
CA ILE A 298 13.16 -2.85 -12.41
C ILE A 298 13.32 -1.39 -12.82
N LYS A 299 12.31 -0.89 -13.55
CA LYS A 299 12.10 0.52 -13.81
C LYS A 299 10.91 1.01 -13.00
N TRP A 300 10.95 2.26 -12.55
CA TRP A 300 9.81 2.95 -11.96
C TRP A 300 9.52 4.24 -12.69
N GLU A 301 8.26 4.65 -12.70
CA GLU A 301 7.79 5.89 -13.27
C GLU A 301 6.65 6.47 -12.44
N LYS A 302 6.75 7.78 -12.12
CA LYS A 302 5.69 8.55 -11.46
C LYS A 302 5.49 9.86 -12.22
N GLN A 303 4.34 10.02 -12.86
CA GLN A 303 4.07 11.14 -13.77
C GLN A 303 3.70 12.43 -13.04
N SER A 304 3.15 12.33 -11.84
CA SER A 304 2.77 13.49 -11.01
C SER A 304 2.70 13.11 -9.54
N ARG A 305 2.57 14.10 -8.67
CA ARG A 305 2.43 13.89 -7.21
C ARG A 305 1.23 13.02 -6.84
N LYS A 306 0.15 13.01 -7.65
CA LYS A 306 -1.09 12.26 -7.39
C LYS A 306 -1.18 10.95 -8.16
N SER A 307 -0.39 10.75 -9.22
CA SER A 307 -0.43 9.52 -10.00
C SER A 307 0.20 8.36 -9.25
N GLN A 308 -0.28 7.15 -9.53
CA GLN A 308 0.36 5.94 -9.05
C GLN A 308 1.76 5.81 -9.64
N THR A 309 2.73 5.41 -8.81
CA THR A 309 4.03 4.95 -9.31
C THR A 309 3.82 3.63 -10.03
N LYS A 310 4.34 3.53 -11.24
CA LYS A 310 4.32 2.31 -12.05
C LYS A 310 5.68 1.63 -11.98
N TYR A 311 5.65 0.32 -11.88
CA TYR A 311 6.85 -0.51 -11.83
C TYR A 311 6.84 -1.49 -12.99
N TYR A 312 7.98 -1.67 -13.64
CA TYR A 312 8.12 -2.52 -14.82
C TYR A 312 9.39 -3.36 -14.71
N TYR A 313 9.38 -4.57 -15.26
CA TYR A 313 10.59 -5.29 -15.57
C TYR A 313 11.41 -4.54 -16.61
N MET A 314 12.69 -4.93 -16.79
CA MET A 314 13.57 -4.24 -17.75
C MET A 314 13.11 -4.38 -19.21
N ASN A 315 12.34 -5.42 -19.53
CA ASN A 315 11.71 -5.65 -20.85
C ASN A 315 10.47 -4.74 -21.10
N GLY A 316 10.00 -4.00 -20.09
CA GLY A 316 8.86 -3.07 -20.20
C GLY A 316 7.52 -3.67 -19.79
N GLU A 317 7.45 -4.94 -19.42
CA GLU A 317 6.25 -5.54 -18.86
C GLU A 317 5.98 -5.01 -17.45
N GLU A 318 4.70 -4.86 -17.09
CA GLU A 318 4.30 -4.42 -15.75
C GLU A 318 4.78 -5.43 -14.69
N LEU A 319 5.41 -4.91 -13.64
CA LEU A 319 5.90 -5.73 -12.53
C LEU A 319 4.75 -6.46 -11.85
N LYS A 320 4.85 -7.78 -11.75
CA LYS A 320 4.05 -8.60 -10.84
C LYS A 320 4.82 -8.81 -9.56
N VAL A 321 4.14 -8.77 -8.42
CA VAL A 321 4.73 -9.00 -7.10
C VAL A 321 4.08 -10.22 -6.45
N ASN A 322 4.85 -10.97 -5.67
CA ASN A 322 4.33 -12.10 -4.90
C ASN A 322 3.27 -11.63 -3.89
N ASP A 323 2.25 -12.45 -3.66
CA ASP A 323 1.27 -12.21 -2.60
C ASP A 323 1.97 -12.18 -1.24
N GLY A 324 1.95 -11.03 -0.60
CA GLY A 324 2.60 -10.78 0.68
C GLY A 324 2.78 -9.29 0.94
N ASN A 325 3.03 -8.95 2.20
CA ASN A 325 3.30 -7.58 2.58
C ASN A 325 4.59 -7.08 1.91
N THR A 326 4.54 -5.82 1.48
CA THR A 326 5.62 -5.19 0.71
C THR A 326 6.20 -3.98 1.44
N PHE A 327 7.53 -3.85 1.44
CA PHE A 327 8.19 -2.65 1.91
C PHE A 327 8.88 -1.93 0.76
N ILE A 328 8.45 -0.71 0.47
CA ILE A 328 9.06 0.16 -0.54
C ILE A 328 10.09 1.05 0.16
N GLN A 329 11.34 0.91 -0.25
CA GLN A 329 12.50 1.64 0.25
C GLN A 329 12.86 2.74 -0.75
N ILE A 330 12.70 4.00 -0.34
CA ILE A 330 13.00 5.16 -1.20
C ILE A 330 14.25 5.83 -0.66
N GLU A 331 15.36 5.54 -1.31
CA GLU A 331 16.69 5.88 -0.85
C GLU A 331 17.17 7.22 -1.40
N PRO A 332 18.04 7.94 -0.67
CA PRO A 332 18.79 9.04 -1.25
C PRO A 332 19.73 8.56 -2.35
N VAL A 333 19.81 9.29 -3.47
CA VAL A 333 20.82 9.05 -4.51
C VAL A 333 22.22 9.13 -3.91
N GLY A 334 23.11 8.20 -4.35
CA GLY A 334 24.50 8.16 -3.94
C GLY A 334 24.76 7.30 -2.69
N GLN A 335 23.72 6.74 -2.08
CA GLN A 335 23.90 5.70 -1.06
C GLN A 335 24.27 4.36 -1.71
N LYS A 336 25.12 3.59 -1.04
CA LYS A 336 25.61 2.31 -1.58
C LYS A 336 24.71 1.17 -1.12
N LEU A 337 23.66 0.89 -1.90
CA LEU A 337 22.86 -0.33 -1.77
C LEU A 337 23.75 -1.57 -1.95
N SER A 338 23.58 -2.57 -1.10
CA SER A 338 24.23 -3.87 -1.22
C SER A 338 23.18 -4.98 -1.22
N ILE A 339 23.24 -5.86 -2.22
CA ILE A 339 22.41 -7.06 -2.36
C ILE A 339 23.35 -8.22 -2.61
N SER A 340 23.25 -9.33 -1.85
CA SER A 340 24.12 -10.50 -1.94
C SER A 340 23.38 -11.81 -1.61
#